data_61bea3904718d87ef975b86e44426561
#
_entry.id   61bea3904718d87ef975b86e44426561
#
_cell.length_a   1.000
_cell.length_b   1.000
_cell.length_c   1.000
_cell.angle_alpha   90.00
_cell.angle_beta   90.00
_cell.angle_gamma   90.00
#
_symmetry.space_group_name_H-M   'P 1'
#
loop_
_entity.id
_entity.type
_entity.pdbx_description
1 polymer ?
#
loop_
_entity_poly.entity_id
_entity_poly.type
_entity_poly.pdbx_seq_one_letter_code
_entity_poly.pdbx_strand_id
1 'polypeptide(L)'
;MKTSVKICLLMIAMILVVSSLTPKIANAESSEKIQKIEKFVEEQKRISKIPGLSVVIVEKGKTVYQKGFGYADVKTKTPVTSNTLFEIGSTTKAFTGLAILQLEKEGLLKRSDDVREYIPWLELKYNGEPQKITLNQLLHHTSGIATNSITQIPESNADNALELNVRTLLNQQLDRKPGSSYEYATLNYDVLGLVIENVTKQPYDVYIKKQILEPIGMKESFVGLHQVQSNEMASGYKIGFMQEQSYTPPIYRGNIPAGYLISNTNDIAKWMKLQLGNNSSNTIDKQTIQESHIPDQSVEPLDKDTYYASGWAVMKKNEKQYIFHAGENPTFTSYFMMQPDEQLGIAILSNMNTSFTTAIGQGVMNLWEGNDVTNNHSNKYQKLDRFLTILCIVVGCFCLFFILLSLRIVRKLVRKERIRTSLNVKRILLLSIHTLIVAAILTLTIMFPKIFGLPWAFVKAWAPTTIPVFIYSIITVSIIYYLFGLLLVFTKKMKLKTK
;
A
#
# COMPACT_ATOMS: atom_id res chain seq x y z
N MET A 1 60.31 -44.81 4.99
CA MET A 1 58.91 -45.28 4.87
C MET A 1 57.99 -45.00 6.10
N LYS A 2 58.47 -45.26 7.35
CA LYS A 2 57.58 -45.06 8.55
C LYS A 2 57.25 -43.59 8.83
N THR A 3 58.08 -42.61 8.48
CA THR A 3 57.84 -41.18 8.74
C THR A 3 56.86 -40.58 7.74
N SER A 4 56.92 -40.97 6.47
CA SER A 4 55.99 -40.47 5.42
C SER A 4 54.57 -40.92 5.63
N VAL A 5 54.37 -42.18 6.16
CA VAL A 5 53.03 -42.69 6.47
C VAL A 5 52.40 -41.93 7.67
N LYS A 6 53.20 -41.56 8.67
CA LYS A 6 52.71 -40.75 9.80
C LYS A 6 52.30 -39.33 9.39
N ILE A 7 52.99 -38.72 8.47
CA ILE A 7 52.64 -37.37 7.92
C ILE A 7 51.34 -37.46 7.09
N CYS A 8 51.18 -38.49 6.24
CA CYS A 8 49.93 -38.70 5.50
C CYS A 8 48.73 -38.96 6.44
N LEU A 9 48.90 -39.74 7.48
CA LEU A 9 47.83 -40.01 8.46
C LEU A 9 47.45 -38.74 9.26
N LEU A 10 48.41 -37.89 9.61
CA LEU A 10 48.20 -36.60 10.27
C LEU A 10 47.44 -35.60 9.33
N MET A 11 47.82 -35.54 8.06
CA MET A 11 47.11 -34.72 7.07
C MET A 11 45.65 -35.20 6.83
N ILE A 12 45.45 -36.51 6.73
CA ILE A 12 44.10 -37.07 6.60
C ILE A 12 43.26 -36.81 7.85
N ALA A 13 43.83 -36.94 9.06
CA ALA A 13 43.15 -36.62 10.30
C ALA A 13 42.84 -35.13 10.39
N MET A 14 43.71 -34.22 9.93
CA MET A 14 43.49 -32.78 9.90
C MET A 14 42.40 -32.40 8.88
N ILE A 15 42.34 -33.05 7.70
CA ILE A 15 41.27 -32.89 6.70
C ILE A 15 39.93 -33.36 7.24
N LEU A 16 39.90 -34.51 7.95
CA LEU A 16 38.68 -35.03 8.58
C LEU A 16 38.17 -34.12 9.72
N VAL A 17 39.05 -33.52 10.49
CA VAL A 17 38.69 -32.57 11.55
C VAL A 17 38.16 -31.26 10.94
N VAL A 18 38.81 -30.73 9.89
CA VAL A 18 38.35 -29.53 9.19
C VAL A 18 36.98 -29.77 8.49
N SER A 19 36.81 -30.94 7.85
CA SER A 19 35.50 -31.27 7.22
C SER A 19 34.37 -31.54 8.19
N SER A 20 34.65 -31.91 9.45
CA SER A 20 33.63 -32.07 10.49
C SER A 20 33.27 -30.77 11.22
N LEU A 21 34.12 -29.75 11.15
CA LEU A 21 33.88 -28.44 11.78
C LEU A 21 33.12 -27.47 10.86
N THR A 22 33.34 -27.55 9.54
CA THR A 22 32.72 -26.64 8.57
C THR A 22 31.18 -26.65 8.57
N PRO A 23 30.48 -27.78 8.60
CA PRO A 23 29.00 -27.76 8.62
C PRO A 23 28.42 -27.27 9.95
N LYS A 24 29.11 -27.43 11.10
CA LYS A 24 28.65 -26.91 12.38
C LYS A 24 28.79 -25.37 12.49
N ILE A 25 29.86 -24.80 11.92
CA ILE A 25 30.08 -23.34 11.91
C ILE A 25 29.06 -22.68 10.98
N ALA A 26 28.84 -23.21 9.78
CA ALA A 26 27.86 -22.67 8.83
C ALA A 26 26.40 -22.72 9.38
N ASN A 27 26.05 -23.79 10.09
CA ASN A 27 24.73 -23.90 10.73
C ASN A 27 24.57 -22.94 11.92
N ALA A 28 25.62 -22.67 12.68
CA ALA A 28 25.59 -21.74 13.81
C ALA A 28 25.44 -20.29 13.33
N GLU A 29 26.19 -19.88 12.31
CA GLU A 29 26.12 -18.54 11.70
C GLU A 29 24.73 -18.29 11.06
N SER A 30 24.21 -19.27 10.33
CA SER A 30 22.83 -19.20 9.76
C SER A 30 21.77 -19.06 10.87
N SER A 31 21.92 -19.78 11.99
CA SER A 31 21.00 -19.70 13.13
C SER A 31 21.03 -18.33 13.82
N GLU A 32 22.22 -17.75 14.01
CA GLU A 32 22.38 -16.41 14.62
C GLU A 32 21.77 -15.32 13.72
N LYS A 33 22.01 -15.40 12.41
CA LYS A 33 21.47 -14.48 11.42
C LYS A 33 19.93 -14.51 11.45
N ILE A 34 19.31 -15.69 11.46
CA ILE A 34 17.87 -15.87 11.53
C ILE A 34 17.32 -15.27 12.84
N GLN A 35 17.96 -15.51 13.98
CA GLN A 35 17.54 -14.93 15.27
C GLN A 35 17.57 -13.39 15.26
N LYS A 36 18.60 -12.78 14.67
CA LYS A 36 18.67 -11.31 14.50
C LYS A 36 17.52 -10.78 13.66
N ILE A 37 17.20 -11.46 12.55
CA ILE A 37 16.08 -11.11 11.67
C ILE A 37 14.75 -11.23 12.41
N GLU A 38 14.50 -12.34 13.10
CA GLU A 38 13.26 -12.54 13.84
C GLU A 38 13.06 -11.47 14.92
N LYS A 39 14.11 -11.17 15.71
CA LYS A 39 14.07 -10.10 16.70
C LYS A 39 13.77 -8.74 16.06
N PHE A 40 14.41 -8.41 14.95
CA PHE A 40 14.16 -7.18 14.21
C PHE A 40 12.71 -7.10 13.70
N VAL A 41 12.22 -8.16 13.06
CA VAL A 41 10.86 -8.21 12.52
C VAL A 41 9.81 -8.06 13.62
N GLU A 42 9.95 -8.78 14.74
CA GLU A 42 9.03 -8.66 15.90
C GLU A 42 9.03 -7.26 16.49
N GLU A 43 10.19 -6.62 16.61
CA GLU A 43 10.28 -5.26 17.12
C GLU A 43 9.63 -4.26 16.18
N GLN A 44 9.90 -4.35 14.87
CA GLN A 44 9.28 -3.48 13.87
C GLN A 44 7.76 -3.69 13.80
N LYS A 45 7.28 -4.94 13.87
CA LYS A 45 5.87 -5.28 13.94
C LYS A 45 5.20 -4.64 15.18
N ARG A 46 5.85 -4.72 16.34
CA ARG A 46 5.35 -4.11 17.59
C ARG A 46 5.25 -2.57 17.49
N ILE A 47 6.28 -1.91 16.95
CA ILE A 47 6.33 -0.45 16.78
C ILE A 47 5.30 0.02 15.76
N SER A 48 5.17 -0.70 14.64
CA SER A 48 4.26 -0.36 13.56
C SER A 48 2.80 -0.65 13.86
N LYS A 49 2.50 -1.47 14.88
CA LYS A 49 1.16 -2.01 15.16
C LYS A 49 0.63 -2.92 14.04
N ILE A 50 1.51 -3.53 13.26
CA ILE A 50 1.10 -4.50 12.25
C ILE A 50 0.54 -5.74 12.97
N PRO A 51 -0.73 -6.15 12.69
CA PRO A 51 -1.31 -7.33 13.33
C PRO A 51 -0.62 -8.61 12.89
N GLY A 52 -0.37 -8.75 11.59
CA GLY A 52 0.23 -9.93 10.99
C GLY A 52 1.05 -9.63 9.76
N LEU A 53 2.15 -10.37 9.61
CA LEU A 53 2.97 -10.32 8.41
C LEU A 53 3.63 -11.68 8.16
N SER A 54 4.00 -11.93 6.91
CA SER A 54 4.74 -13.11 6.50
C SER A 54 6.03 -12.70 5.78
N VAL A 55 7.11 -13.40 6.08
CA VAL A 55 8.45 -13.18 5.52
C VAL A 55 8.88 -14.41 4.77
N VAL A 56 9.46 -14.25 3.58
CA VAL A 56 10.15 -15.31 2.86
C VAL A 56 11.48 -14.82 2.31
N ILE A 57 12.51 -15.65 2.40
CA ILE A 57 13.84 -15.43 1.83
C ILE A 57 14.17 -16.59 0.91
N VAL A 58 14.54 -16.25 -0.31
CA VAL A 58 14.99 -17.18 -1.35
C VAL A 58 16.45 -16.88 -1.64
N GLU A 59 17.30 -17.89 -1.62
CA GLU A 59 18.72 -17.77 -1.97
C GLU A 59 19.14 -18.96 -2.82
N LYS A 60 19.82 -18.70 -3.95
CA LYS A 60 20.37 -19.71 -4.85
C LYS A 60 19.34 -20.82 -5.19
N GLY A 61 18.13 -20.38 -5.56
CA GLY A 61 17.02 -21.25 -5.95
C GLY A 61 16.30 -22.01 -4.83
N LYS A 62 16.68 -21.79 -3.55
CA LYS A 62 16.06 -22.42 -2.40
C LYS A 62 15.32 -21.41 -1.55
N THR A 63 14.21 -21.83 -0.96
CA THR A 63 13.59 -21.07 0.14
C THR A 63 14.38 -21.39 1.41
N VAL A 64 15.16 -20.41 1.88
CA VAL A 64 16.08 -20.62 3.02
C VAL A 64 15.48 -20.16 4.35
N TYR A 65 14.46 -19.30 4.29
CA TYR A 65 13.69 -18.89 5.45
C TYR A 65 12.26 -18.55 5.05
N GLN A 66 11.30 -18.93 5.91
CA GLN A 66 9.90 -18.59 5.73
C GLN A 66 9.19 -18.65 7.08
N LYS A 67 8.51 -17.55 7.47
CA LYS A 67 7.80 -17.49 8.76
C LYS A 67 6.69 -16.45 8.73
N GLY A 68 5.55 -16.84 9.36
CA GLY A 68 4.48 -15.91 9.72
C GLY A 68 4.68 -15.33 11.12
N PHE A 69 4.28 -14.08 11.33
CA PHE A 69 4.36 -13.34 12.58
C PHE A 69 3.01 -12.72 12.90
N GLY A 70 2.55 -12.88 14.14
CA GLY A 70 1.28 -12.30 14.60
C GLY A 70 0.06 -12.99 14.03
N TYR A 71 -1.00 -12.23 13.77
CA TYR A 71 -2.34 -12.72 13.48
C TYR A 71 -2.83 -12.33 12.08
N ALA A 72 -3.34 -13.29 11.34
CA ALA A 72 -4.12 -13.10 10.12
C ALA A 72 -5.47 -12.43 10.46
N ASP A 73 -6.06 -12.80 11.60
CA ASP A 73 -7.24 -12.16 12.16
C ASP A 73 -7.05 -11.98 13.68
N VAL A 74 -7.09 -10.72 14.14
CA VAL A 74 -6.89 -10.37 15.56
C VAL A 74 -8.07 -10.82 16.42
N LYS A 75 -9.29 -10.76 15.87
CA LYS A 75 -10.52 -11.10 16.61
C LYS A 75 -10.58 -12.59 16.95
N THR A 76 -10.26 -13.44 15.98
CA THR A 76 -10.23 -14.89 16.14
C THR A 76 -8.89 -15.41 16.65
N LYS A 77 -7.87 -14.56 16.69
CA LYS A 77 -6.46 -14.91 17.00
C LYS A 77 -5.90 -15.96 16.05
N THR A 78 -6.36 -15.98 14.80
CA THR A 78 -5.84 -16.88 13.75
C THR A 78 -4.41 -16.48 13.42
N PRO A 79 -3.40 -17.35 13.60
CA PRO A 79 -2.01 -16.98 13.35
C PRO A 79 -1.74 -16.81 11.85
N VAL A 80 -0.75 -15.99 11.50
CA VAL A 80 -0.21 -15.94 10.14
C VAL A 80 0.64 -17.20 9.90
N THR A 81 0.40 -17.84 8.76
CA THR A 81 1.18 -18.98 8.26
C THR A 81 1.77 -18.67 6.89
N SER A 82 2.53 -19.59 6.33
CA SER A 82 3.02 -19.51 4.95
C SER A 82 1.90 -19.59 3.90
N ASN A 83 0.73 -20.10 4.25
CA ASN A 83 -0.46 -20.22 3.40
C ASN A 83 -1.38 -19.00 3.51
N THR A 84 -1.21 -18.16 4.54
CA THR A 84 -2.05 -16.96 4.72
C THR A 84 -2.00 -16.07 3.49
N LEU A 85 -3.16 -15.73 2.96
CA LEU A 85 -3.34 -14.93 1.76
C LEU A 85 -3.37 -13.43 2.10
N PHE A 86 -2.68 -12.63 1.28
CA PHE A 86 -2.63 -11.18 1.37
C PHE A 86 -2.84 -10.57 -0.02
N GLU A 87 -3.49 -9.42 -0.11
CA GLU A 87 -3.36 -8.57 -1.29
C GLU A 87 -1.92 -8.07 -1.38
N ILE A 88 -1.31 -8.18 -2.57
CA ILE A 88 0.10 -7.80 -2.74
C ILE A 88 0.30 -6.38 -3.25
N GLY A 89 -0.78 -5.61 -3.42
CA GLY A 89 -0.69 -4.22 -3.87
C GLY A 89 0.07 -4.08 -5.17
N SER A 90 0.78 -2.97 -5.34
CA SER A 90 1.47 -2.62 -6.59
C SER A 90 2.59 -3.58 -7.01
N THR A 91 3.01 -4.54 -6.18
CA THR A 91 3.89 -5.63 -6.66
C THR A 91 3.20 -6.52 -7.71
N THR A 92 1.86 -6.42 -7.84
CA THR A 92 1.06 -6.97 -8.95
C THR A 92 1.56 -6.49 -10.33
N LYS A 93 2.05 -5.26 -10.43
CA LYS A 93 2.50 -4.67 -11.71
C LYS A 93 3.57 -5.50 -12.41
N ALA A 94 4.43 -6.16 -11.66
CA ALA A 94 5.46 -7.03 -12.23
C ALA A 94 4.87 -8.22 -13.01
N PHE A 95 3.72 -8.74 -12.59
CA PHE A 95 3.01 -9.81 -13.30
C PHE A 95 2.36 -9.28 -14.59
N THR A 96 1.74 -8.10 -14.54
CA THR A 96 1.16 -7.44 -15.72
C THR A 96 2.24 -7.05 -16.73
N GLY A 97 3.37 -6.49 -16.24
CA GLY A 97 4.51 -6.15 -17.09
C GLY A 97 5.09 -7.37 -17.81
N LEU A 98 5.26 -8.47 -17.08
CA LEU A 98 5.72 -9.74 -17.66
C LEU A 98 4.77 -10.26 -18.73
N ALA A 99 3.44 -10.14 -18.52
CA ALA A 99 2.44 -10.55 -19.50
C ALA A 99 2.54 -9.74 -20.80
N ILE A 100 2.76 -8.43 -20.72
CA ILE A 100 2.99 -7.59 -21.93
C ILE A 100 4.25 -8.03 -22.68
N LEU A 101 5.35 -8.33 -21.97
CA LEU A 101 6.58 -8.81 -22.62
C LEU A 101 6.41 -10.18 -23.29
N GLN A 102 5.60 -11.08 -22.70
CA GLN A 102 5.27 -12.35 -23.34
C GLN A 102 4.45 -12.16 -24.63
N LEU A 103 3.42 -11.28 -24.60
CA LEU A 103 2.63 -10.99 -25.77
C LEU A 103 3.47 -10.33 -26.90
N GLU A 104 4.44 -9.49 -26.54
CA GLU A 104 5.40 -8.93 -27.50
C GLU A 104 6.25 -10.03 -28.14
N LYS A 105 6.78 -10.95 -27.32
CA LYS A 105 7.57 -12.08 -27.82
C LYS A 105 6.76 -13.01 -28.73
N GLU A 106 5.48 -13.18 -28.45
CA GLU A 106 4.54 -13.92 -29.28
C GLU A 106 4.16 -13.19 -30.59
N GLY A 107 4.61 -11.92 -30.74
CA GLY A 107 4.33 -11.09 -31.92
C GLY A 107 2.90 -10.53 -31.98
N LEU A 108 2.17 -10.58 -30.87
CA LEU A 108 0.77 -10.11 -30.77
C LEU A 108 0.68 -8.60 -30.53
N LEU A 109 1.74 -7.97 -30.05
CA LEU A 109 1.87 -6.53 -29.84
C LEU A 109 3.35 -6.12 -29.92
N LYS A 110 3.61 -4.80 -29.97
CA LYS A 110 4.95 -4.22 -29.79
C LYS A 110 4.88 -3.12 -28.74
N ARG A 111 5.86 -3.05 -27.84
CA ARG A 111 5.91 -1.97 -26.82
C ARG A 111 5.99 -0.57 -27.44
N SER A 112 6.44 -0.44 -28.69
CA SER A 112 6.46 0.84 -29.45
C SER A 112 5.11 1.26 -30.02
N ASP A 113 4.11 0.37 -30.02
CA ASP A 113 2.80 0.64 -30.60
C ASP A 113 2.04 1.69 -29.79
N ASP A 114 1.21 2.47 -30.48
CA ASP A 114 0.29 3.41 -29.85
C ASP A 114 -0.82 2.61 -29.13
N VAL A 115 -1.11 2.96 -27.89
CA VAL A 115 -2.17 2.30 -27.10
C VAL A 115 -3.52 2.28 -27.81
N ARG A 116 -3.78 3.26 -28.71
CA ARG A 116 -5.02 3.34 -29.50
C ARG A 116 -5.14 2.25 -30.58
N GLU A 117 -4.06 1.56 -30.93
CA GLU A 117 -4.14 0.37 -31.78
C GLU A 117 -4.93 -0.76 -31.12
N TYR A 118 -4.90 -0.79 -29.79
CA TYR A 118 -5.58 -1.80 -28.96
C TYR A 118 -6.83 -1.26 -28.27
N ILE A 119 -6.86 0.04 -27.94
CA ILE A 119 -7.96 0.74 -27.28
C ILE A 119 -8.30 2.00 -28.09
N PRO A 120 -9.00 1.88 -29.25
CA PRO A 120 -9.17 2.99 -30.21
C PRO A 120 -9.85 4.24 -29.64
N TRP A 121 -10.69 4.09 -28.62
CA TRP A 121 -11.40 5.19 -27.99
C TRP A 121 -10.56 5.93 -26.92
N LEU A 122 -9.34 5.46 -26.56
CA LEU A 122 -8.51 6.06 -25.50
C LEU A 122 -7.66 7.20 -26.09
N GLU A 123 -8.30 8.33 -26.35
CA GLU A 123 -7.62 9.56 -26.76
C GLU A 123 -7.34 10.44 -25.57
N LEU A 124 -6.07 10.49 -25.11
CA LEU A 124 -5.61 11.33 -24.02
C LEU A 124 -4.93 12.59 -24.54
N LYS A 125 -5.11 13.71 -23.83
CA LYS A 125 -4.69 15.04 -24.28
C LYS A 125 -3.69 15.68 -23.31
N TYR A 126 -2.71 16.35 -23.87
CA TYR A 126 -1.81 17.26 -23.16
C TYR A 126 -1.97 18.67 -23.70
N ASN A 127 -2.27 19.66 -22.85
CA ASN A 127 -2.58 21.03 -23.25
C ASN A 127 -3.67 21.12 -24.35
N GLY A 128 -4.67 20.25 -24.30
CA GLY A 128 -5.78 20.19 -25.25
C GLY A 128 -5.51 19.38 -26.52
N GLU A 129 -4.26 19.03 -26.81
CA GLU A 129 -3.85 18.29 -28.01
C GLU A 129 -3.77 16.78 -27.77
N PRO A 130 -4.36 15.95 -28.66
CA PRO A 130 -4.24 14.49 -28.57
C PRO A 130 -2.77 14.04 -28.63
N GLN A 131 -2.42 13.08 -27.80
CA GLN A 131 -1.06 12.56 -27.70
C GLN A 131 -0.99 11.10 -28.16
N LYS A 132 0.14 10.72 -28.76
CA LYS A 132 0.54 9.33 -28.94
C LYS A 132 1.16 8.83 -27.63
N ILE A 133 0.64 7.70 -27.10
CA ILE A 133 1.18 7.05 -25.90
C ILE A 133 1.50 5.61 -26.26
N THR A 134 2.77 5.21 -26.08
CA THR A 134 3.20 3.85 -26.36
C THR A 134 3.01 2.92 -25.16
N LEU A 135 2.91 1.61 -25.42
CA LEU A 135 2.86 0.61 -24.34
C LEU A 135 4.14 0.67 -23.47
N ASN A 136 5.29 1.02 -24.09
CA ASN A 136 6.53 1.21 -23.36
C ASN A 136 6.45 2.37 -22.34
N GLN A 137 5.82 3.47 -22.73
CA GLN A 137 5.61 4.62 -21.85
C GLN A 137 4.66 4.30 -20.67
N LEU A 138 3.66 3.43 -20.90
CA LEU A 138 2.80 2.93 -19.83
C LEU A 138 3.56 2.01 -18.87
N LEU A 139 4.36 1.06 -19.39
CA LEU A 139 5.18 0.14 -18.58
C LEU A 139 6.15 0.89 -17.65
N HIS A 140 6.77 1.97 -18.14
CA HIS A 140 7.81 2.70 -17.42
C HIS A 140 7.32 3.97 -16.72
N HIS A 141 5.99 4.19 -16.65
CA HIS A 141 5.40 5.37 -16.02
C HIS A 141 5.88 6.71 -16.62
N THR A 142 6.05 6.74 -17.94
CA THR A 142 6.41 7.95 -18.71
C THR A 142 5.29 8.39 -19.66
N SER A 143 4.06 7.91 -19.44
CA SER A 143 2.88 8.20 -20.28
C SER A 143 2.33 9.62 -20.10
N GLY A 144 2.67 10.30 -18.99
CA GLY A 144 2.10 11.59 -18.61
C GLY A 144 0.75 11.49 -17.88
N ILE A 145 0.21 10.28 -17.65
CA ILE A 145 -0.98 10.09 -16.81
C ILE A 145 -0.65 10.52 -15.37
N ALA A 146 -1.51 11.35 -14.80
CA ALA A 146 -1.31 11.94 -13.48
C ALA A 146 -1.31 10.90 -12.34
N THR A 147 -0.43 11.07 -11.34
CA THR A 147 -0.42 10.24 -10.12
C THR A 147 -1.76 10.23 -9.40
N ASN A 148 -2.44 11.38 -9.36
CA ASN A 148 -3.72 11.52 -8.66
C ASN A 148 -4.90 10.86 -9.38
N SER A 149 -4.72 10.32 -10.60
CA SER A 149 -5.74 9.54 -11.33
C SER A 149 -6.29 8.38 -10.50
N ILE A 150 -5.51 7.81 -9.60
CA ILE A 150 -5.95 6.78 -8.64
C ILE A 150 -7.19 7.19 -7.83
N THR A 151 -7.38 8.49 -7.59
CA THR A 151 -8.53 8.99 -6.81
C THR A 151 -9.85 8.89 -7.54
N GLN A 152 -9.82 8.63 -8.86
CA GLN A 152 -10.98 8.50 -9.74
C GLN A 152 -11.40 7.05 -9.99
N ILE A 153 -10.65 6.07 -9.49
CA ILE A 153 -10.95 4.65 -9.66
C ILE A 153 -12.31 4.34 -9.03
N PRO A 154 -13.29 3.85 -9.80
CA PRO A 154 -14.61 3.57 -9.27
C PRO A 154 -14.63 2.30 -8.43
N GLU A 155 -15.40 2.31 -7.34
CA GLU A 155 -15.81 1.09 -6.65
C GLU A 155 -16.70 0.27 -7.60
N SER A 156 -16.27 -0.93 -7.94
CA SER A 156 -17.02 -1.84 -8.81
C SER A 156 -16.55 -3.28 -8.66
N ASN A 157 -17.50 -4.22 -8.73
CA ASN A 157 -17.25 -5.66 -8.85
C ASN A 157 -17.79 -6.22 -10.18
N ALA A 158 -18.18 -5.36 -11.11
CA ALA A 158 -18.71 -5.76 -12.41
C ALA A 158 -17.62 -6.37 -13.32
N ASP A 159 -18.02 -7.22 -14.26
CA ASP A 159 -17.09 -7.87 -15.20
C ASP A 159 -16.37 -6.87 -16.11
N ASN A 160 -17.02 -5.76 -16.45
CA ASN A 160 -16.44 -4.67 -17.24
C ASN A 160 -15.77 -3.58 -16.42
N ALA A 161 -15.48 -3.83 -15.13
CA ALA A 161 -14.92 -2.84 -14.23
C ALA A 161 -13.58 -2.28 -14.72
N LEU A 162 -12.76 -3.09 -15.40
CA LEU A 162 -11.46 -2.66 -15.94
C LEU A 162 -11.64 -1.60 -17.03
N GLU A 163 -12.54 -1.83 -17.98
CA GLU A 163 -12.85 -0.84 -19.01
C GLU A 163 -13.43 0.44 -18.41
N LEU A 164 -14.38 0.32 -17.47
CA LEU A 164 -14.96 1.47 -16.76
C LEU A 164 -13.89 2.30 -16.04
N ASN A 165 -12.91 1.64 -15.42
CA ASN A 165 -11.80 2.31 -14.76
C ASN A 165 -10.93 3.07 -15.77
N VAL A 166 -10.51 2.44 -16.85
CA VAL A 166 -9.71 3.09 -17.91
C VAL A 166 -10.47 4.27 -18.55
N ARG A 167 -11.77 4.18 -18.71
CA ARG A 167 -12.61 5.27 -19.23
C ARG A 167 -12.61 6.53 -18.36
N THR A 168 -12.26 6.43 -17.07
CA THR A 168 -12.13 7.62 -16.21
C THR A 168 -11.04 8.58 -16.69
N LEU A 169 -10.04 8.08 -17.42
CA LEU A 169 -8.96 8.88 -18.00
C LEU A 169 -9.45 9.85 -19.08
N LEU A 170 -10.56 9.57 -19.78
CA LEU A 170 -11.13 10.45 -20.81
C LEU A 170 -11.57 11.81 -20.26
N ASN A 171 -11.84 11.91 -18.96
CA ASN A 171 -12.23 13.14 -18.29
C ASN A 171 -11.02 13.88 -17.65
N GLN A 172 -9.79 13.42 -17.94
CA GLN A 172 -8.56 13.95 -17.36
C GLN A 172 -7.64 14.47 -18.47
N GLN A 173 -6.77 15.41 -18.10
CA GLN A 173 -5.65 15.84 -18.95
C GLN A 173 -4.39 15.11 -18.47
N LEU A 174 -3.45 14.89 -19.38
CA LEU A 174 -2.11 14.46 -19.00
C LEU A 174 -1.41 15.61 -18.25
N ASP A 175 -0.74 15.29 -17.15
CA ASP A 175 0.05 16.27 -16.39
C ASP A 175 1.34 16.63 -17.10
N ARG A 176 1.85 15.73 -17.96
CA ARG A 176 3.12 15.85 -18.66
C ARG A 176 3.01 15.34 -20.10
N LYS A 177 3.91 15.83 -20.94
CA LYS A 177 4.03 15.29 -22.29
C LYS A 177 4.55 13.85 -22.22
N PRO A 178 3.95 12.88 -22.94
CA PRO A 178 4.43 11.50 -22.98
C PRO A 178 5.91 11.41 -23.33
N GLY A 179 6.67 10.63 -22.55
CA GLY A 179 8.12 10.44 -22.71
C GLY A 179 9.00 11.55 -22.13
N SER A 180 8.43 12.61 -21.52
CA SER A 180 9.23 13.74 -21.04
C SER A 180 9.83 13.52 -19.63
N SER A 181 9.18 12.75 -18.78
CA SER A 181 9.61 12.50 -17.39
C SER A 181 8.86 11.33 -16.78
N TYR A 182 9.43 10.76 -15.75
CA TYR A 182 8.79 9.76 -14.90
C TYR A 182 7.69 10.38 -14.04
N GLU A 183 6.52 9.72 -14.01
CA GLU A 183 5.45 10.00 -13.06
C GLU A 183 4.66 8.72 -12.77
N TYR A 184 4.79 8.20 -11.55
CA TYR A 184 4.09 6.98 -11.16
C TYR A 184 2.57 7.18 -11.19
N ALA A 185 1.88 6.50 -12.09
CA ALA A 185 0.43 6.49 -12.17
C ALA A 185 -0.09 5.05 -12.21
N THR A 186 -0.94 4.69 -11.25
CA THR A 186 -1.42 3.31 -11.12
C THR A 186 -2.23 2.87 -12.34
N LEU A 187 -3.00 3.80 -12.94
CA LEU A 187 -3.83 3.53 -14.12
C LEU A 187 -3.03 3.13 -15.38
N ASN A 188 -1.72 3.42 -15.44
CA ASN A 188 -0.88 2.90 -16.52
C ASN A 188 -1.01 1.37 -16.66
N TYR A 189 -1.03 0.67 -15.54
CA TYR A 189 -1.12 -0.79 -15.53
C TYR A 189 -2.54 -1.31 -15.71
N ASP A 190 -3.56 -0.53 -15.38
CA ASP A 190 -4.95 -0.85 -15.72
C ASP A 190 -5.17 -0.73 -17.24
N VAL A 191 -4.58 0.30 -17.88
CA VAL A 191 -4.56 0.41 -19.34
C VAL A 191 -3.86 -0.79 -19.97
N LEU A 192 -2.69 -1.20 -19.47
CA LEU A 192 -1.99 -2.40 -19.95
C LEU A 192 -2.81 -3.67 -19.75
N GLY A 193 -3.54 -3.78 -18.62
CA GLY A 193 -4.49 -4.88 -18.38
C GLY A 193 -5.60 -4.94 -19.43
N LEU A 194 -6.16 -3.79 -19.81
CA LEU A 194 -7.18 -3.72 -20.87
C LEU A 194 -6.59 -4.02 -22.26
N VAL A 195 -5.33 -3.65 -22.52
CA VAL A 195 -4.61 -4.07 -23.74
C VAL A 195 -4.50 -5.60 -23.78
N ILE A 196 -4.13 -6.26 -22.66
CA ILE A 196 -4.08 -7.72 -22.58
C ILE A 196 -5.44 -8.33 -22.93
N GLU A 197 -6.55 -7.84 -22.36
CA GLU A 197 -7.89 -8.33 -22.69
C GLU A 197 -8.22 -8.17 -24.20
N ASN A 198 -7.92 -7.00 -24.76
CA ASN A 198 -8.24 -6.69 -26.15
C ASN A 198 -7.39 -7.48 -27.16
N VAL A 199 -6.13 -7.76 -26.84
CA VAL A 199 -5.24 -8.56 -27.69
C VAL A 199 -5.61 -10.05 -27.62
N THR A 200 -5.80 -10.56 -26.41
CA THR A 200 -6.00 -12.01 -26.18
C THR A 200 -7.46 -12.45 -26.32
N LYS A 201 -8.41 -11.52 -26.31
CA LYS A 201 -9.86 -11.77 -26.24
C LYS A 201 -10.27 -12.61 -25.03
N GLN A 202 -9.50 -12.53 -23.94
CA GLN A 202 -9.77 -13.18 -22.68
C GLN A 202 -9.82 -12.14 -21.56
N PRO A 203 -10.64 -12.32 -20.51
CA PRO A 203 -10.57 -11.49 -19.31
C PRO A 203 -9.15 -11.51 -18.70
N TYR A 204 -8.70 -10.36 -18.19
CA TYR A 204 -7.37 -10.21 -17.62
C TYR A 204 -7.06 -11.26 -16.54
N ASP A 205 -8.02 -11.50 -15.66
CA ASP A 205 -7.87 -12.46 -14.55
C ASP A 205 -7.70 -13.90 -15.05
N VAL A 206 -8.38 -14.28 -16.12
CA VAL A 206 -8.25 -15.59 -16.77
C VAL A 206 -6.88 -15.73 -17.44
N TYR A 207 -6.44 -14.69 -18.17
CA TYR A 207 -5.16 -14.71 -18.86
C TYR A 207 -4.00 -14.82 -17.86
N ILE A 208 -3.94 -13.94 -16.86
CA ILE A 208 -2.85 -13.96 -15.87
C ILE A 208 -2.81 -15.29 -15.10
N LYS A 209 -3.96 -15.83 -14.71
CA LYS A 209 -4.01 -17.13 -14.04
C LYS A 209 -3.39 -18.23 -14.90
N LYS A 210 -3.81 -18.36 -16.16
CA LYS A 210 -3.40 -19.45 -17.04
C LYS A 210 -1.99 -19.29 -17.61
N GLN A 211 -1.59 -18.06 -17.96
CA GLN A 211 -0.34 -17.82 -18.69
C GLN A 211 0.83 -17.42 -17.78
N ILE A 212 0.53 -16.90 -16.57
CA ILE A 212 1.57 -16.44 -15.64
C ILE A 212 1.59 -17.33 -14.38
N LEU A 213 0.48 -17.43 -13.63
CA LEU A 213 0.50 -18.07 -12.30
C LEU A 213 0.64 -19.59 -12.37
N GLU A 214 -0.18 -20.25 -13.19
CA GLU A 214 -0.18 -21.72 -13.31
C GLU A 214 1.15 -22.28 -13.83
N PRO A 215 1.80 -21.71 -14.87
CA PRO A 215 3.09 -22.20 -15.36
C PRO A 215 4.23 -22.08 -14.34
N ILE A 216 4.13 -21.17 -13.37
CA ILE A 216 5.09 -21.00 -12.27
C ILE A 216 4.76 -21.95 -11.10
N GLY A 217 3.56 -22.52 -11.10
CA GLY A 217 3.04 -23.35 -10.01
C GLY A 217 2.48 -22.55 -8.84
N MET A 218 2.08 -21.29 -9.06
CA MET A 218 1.43 -20.40 -8.06
C MET A 218 -0.07 -20.72 -7.93
N LYS A 219 -0.38 -21.93 -7.45
CA LYS A 219 -1.74 -22.49 -7.45
C LYS A 219 -2.67 -21.84 -6.42
N GLU A 220 -2.10 -21.30 -5.35
CA GLU A 220 -2.81 -20.64 -4.25
C GLU A 220 -2.77 -19.10 -4.39
N SER A 221 -2.57 -18.62 -5.61
CA SER A 221 -2.63 -17.18 -5.94
C SER A 221 -3.85 -16.88 -6.78
N PHE A 222 -4.45 -15.71 -6.56
CA PHE A 222 -5.73 -15.33 -7.14
C PHE A 222 -5.65 -13.95 -7.79
N VAL A 223 -6.36 -13.78 -8.90
CA VAL A 223 -6.40 -12.54 -9.65
C VAL A 223 -7.66 -11.75 -9.26
N GLY A 224 -7.61 -11.15 -8.07
CA GLY A 224 -8.70 -10.41 -7.46
C GLY A 224 -9.50 -11.20 -6.43
N LEU A 225 -10.13 -10.46 -5.52
CA LEU A 225 -10.87 -11.01 -4.38
C LEU A 225 -12.07 -11.89 -4.79
N HIS A 226 -12.68 -11.62 -5.93
CA HIS A 226 -13.82 -12.39 -6.44
C HIS A 226 -13.49 -13.86 -6.77
N GLN A 227 -12.21 -14.21 -6.93
CA GLN A 227 -11.75 -15.58 -7.16
C GLN A 227 -11.40 -16.35 -5.87
N VAL A 228 -11.25 -15.64 -4.74
CA VAL A 228 -10.81 -16.26 -3.48
C VAL A 228 -11.94 -17.09 -2.88
N GLN A 229 -11.71 -18.38 -2.75
CA GLN A 229 -12.62 -19.35 -2.10
C GLN A 229 -12.01 -19.91 -0.81
N SER A 230 -10.83 -19.45 -0.42
CA SER A 230 -10.09 -19.93 0.75
C SER A 230 -10.48 -19.16 2.01
N ASN A 231 -10.54 -19.88 3.14
CA ASN A 231 -10.67 -19.29 4.47
C ASN A 231 -9.33 -18.72 5.01
N GLU A 232 -8.25 -18.77 4.21
CA GLU A 232 -6.91 -18.34 4.61
C GLU A 232 -6.64 -16.86 4.31
N MET A 233 -7.61 -16.13 3.76
CA MET A 233 -7.47 -14.68 3.54
C MET A 233 -7.35 -13.94 4.86
N ALA A 234 -6.28 -13.19 5.04
CA ALA A 234 -6.10 -12.35 6.20
C ALA A 234 -7.15 -11.24 6.26
N SER A 235 -7.60 -10.88 7.45
CA SER A 235 -8.35 -9.66 7.68
C SER A 235 -7.46 -8.44 7.48
N GLY A 236 -7.99 -7.41 6.81
CA GLY A 236 -7.27 -6.18 6.54
C GLY A 236 -7.42 -5.14 7.65
N TYR A 237 -6.36 -4.36 7.91
CA TYR A 237 -6.31 -3.40 9.00
C TYR A 237 -5.80 -2.03 8.56
N LYS A 238 -6.21 -1.00 9.30
CA LYS A 238 -5.71 0.37 9.23
C LYS A 238 -5.32 0.85 10.62
N ILE A 239 -4.45 1.85 10.71
CA ILE A 239 -4.19 2.53 11.98
C ILE A 239 -5.40 3.41 12.37
N GLY A 240 -5.75 3.43 13.65
CA GLY A 240 -6.75 4.31 14.22
C GLY A 240 -6.64 4.36 15.74
N PHE A 241 -6.61 5.55 16.32
CA PHE A 241 -6.42 5.74 17.77
C PHE A 241 -5.16 5.03 18.30
N MET A 242 -4.08 5.07 17.51
CA MET A 242 -2.77 4.45 17.79
C MET A 242 -2.83 2.90 17.93
N GLN A 243 -3.87 2.26 17.42
CA GLN A 243 -4.04 0.81 17.41
C GLN A 243 -4.48 0.34 16.01
N GLU A 244 -4.36 -0.96 15.77
CA GLU A 244 -4.93 -1.60 14.58
C GLU A 244 -6.46 -1.58 14.64
N GLN A 245 -7.08 -1.26 13.52
CA GLN A 245 -8.53 -1.26 13.34
C GLN A 245 -8.87 -2.10 12.11
N SER A 246 -9.72 -3.11 12.28
CA SER A 246 -10.22 -3.90 11.15
C SER A 246 -11.02 -3.00 10.21
N TYR A 247 -10.75 -3.13 8.91
CA TYR A 247 -11.43 -2.33 7.88
C TYR A 247 -11.63 -3.17 6.62
N THR A 248 -12.84 -3.12 6.07
CA THR A 248 -13.16 -3.72 4.78
C THR A 248 -13.21 -2.60 3.73
N PRO A 249 -12.22 -2.54 2.82
CA PRO A 249 -12.20 -1.52 1.77
C PRO A 249 -13.27 -1.79 0.72
N PRO A 250 -13.65 -0.77 -0.09
CA PRO A 250 -14.43 -0.97 -1.30
C PRO A 250 -13.72 -1.92 -2.29
N ILE A 251 -14.49 -2.57 -3.15
CA ILE A 251 -13.95 -3.47 -4.17
C ILE A 251 -13.57 -2.66 -5.41
N TYR A 252 -12.32 -2.78 -5.81
CA TYR A 252 -11.75 -2.10 -6.98
C TYR A 252 -11.34 -3.12 -8.06
N ARG A 253 -12.31 -3.91 -8.58
CA ARG A 253 -12.05 -4.94 -9.58
C ARG A 253 -11.39 -4.38 -10.84
N GLY A 254 -11.70 -3.12 -11.20
CA GLY A 254 -11.06 -2.42 -12.33
C GLY A 254 -9.59 -2.07 -12.13
N ASN A 255 -9.05 -2.20 -10.91
CA ASN A 255 -7.64 -1.90 -10.61
C ASN A 255 -6.82 -3.18 -10.31
N ILE A 256 -7.35 -4.36 -10.65
CA ILE A 256 -6.64 -5.64 -10.45
C ILE A 256 -5.29 -5.65 -11.17
N PRO A 257 -5.15 -5.20 -12.43
CA PRO A 257 -3.85 -5.24 -13.12
C PRO A 257 -2.74 -4.43 -12.45
N ALA A 258 -3.12 -3.43 -11.69
CA ALA A 258 -2.19 -2.53 -11.02
C ALA A 258 -1.92 -2.88 -9.56
N GLY A 259 -2.84 -3.63 -8.84
CA GLY A 259 -2.65 -3.73 -7.40
C GLY A 259 -3.45 -4.79 -6.63
N TYR A 260 -4.24 -5.65 -7.25
CA TYR A 260 -5.14 -6.52 -6.49
C TYR A 260 -4.97 -8.02 -6.76
N LEU A 261 -3.73 -8.43 -7.08
CA LEU A 261 -3.35 -9.84 -7.00
C LEU A 261 -3.28 -10.25 -5.51
N ILE A 262 -3.69 -11.49 -5.22
CA ILE A 262 -3.70 -12.06 -3.88
C ILE A 262 -2.80 -13.29 -3.87
N SER A 263 -1.91 -13.37 -2.90
CA SER A 263 -0.94 -14.47 -2.82
C SER A 263 -0.50 -14.74 -1.37
N ASN A 264 0.28 -15.79 -1.21
CA ASN A 264 0.92 -16.19 0.03
C ASN A 264 2.44 -16.36 -0.18
N THR A 265 3.19 -16.53 0.91
CA THR A 265 4.65 -16.62 0.81
C THR A 265 5.16 -17.92 0.16
N ASN A 266 4.37 -18.99 0.11
CA ASN A 266 4.74 -20.21 -0.63
C ASN A 266 4.79 -19.93 -2.14
N ASP A 267 3.78 -19.26 -2.67
CA ASP A 267 3.71 -18.94 -4.09
C ASP A 267 4.65 -17.78 -4.46
N ILE A 268 4.78 -16.76 -3.60
CA ILE A 268 5.75 -15.69 -3.80
C ILE A 268 7.19 -16.22 -3.82
N ALA A 269 7.53 -17.26 -3.05
CA ALA A 269 8.83 -17.91 -3.15
C ALA A 269 9.09 -18.49 -4.56
N LYS A 270 8.07 -19.04 -5.23
CA LYS A 270 8.18 -19.55 -6.61
C LYS A 270 8.38 -18.38 -7.59
N TRP A 271 7.63 -17.30 -7.42
CA TRP A 271 7.79 -16.06 -8.18
C TRP A 271 9.21 -15.50 -8.06
N MET A 272 9.73 -15.35 -6.83
CA MET A 272 11.08 -14.85 -6.59
C MET A 272 12.15 -15.74 -7.24
N LYS A 273 12.00 -17.07 -7.16
CA LYS A 273 12.91 -18.01 -7.83
C LYS A 273 12.89 -17.84 -9.35
N LEU A 274 11.72 -17.66 -9.96
CA LEU A 274 11.60 -17.38 -11.39
C LEU A 274 12.33 -16.07 -11.75
N GLN A 275 12.06 -15.00 -11.02
CA GLN A 275 12.65 -13.68 -11.25
C GLN A 275 14.18 -13.68 -11.12
N LEU A 276 14.71 -14.52 -10.26
CA LEU A 276 16.16 -14.76 -10.10
C LEU A 276 16.74 -15.75 -11.14
N GLY A 277 15.93 -16.25 -12.06
CA GLY A 277 16.35 -17.19 -13.11
C GLY A 277 16.63 -18.62 -12.61
N ASN A 278 16.12 -18.99 -11.43
CA ASN A 278 16.34 -20.31 -10.80
C ASN A 278 15.21 -21.31 -11.02
N ASN A 279 14.13 -20.91 -11.65
CA ASN A 279 13.01 -21.78 -11.98
C ASN A 279 12.79 -21.77 -13.48
N SER A 280 12.70 -22.93 -14.10
CA SER A 280 12.36 -23.06 -15.51
C SER A 280 10.85 -23.21 -15.64
N SER A 281 10.20 -22.24 -16.24
CA SER A 281 8.86 -22.42 -16.79
C SER A 281 8.99 -22.83 -18.26
N ASN A 282 8.15 -23.72 -18.73
CA ASN A 282 8.14 -24.07 -20.17
C ASN A 282 7.60 -22.95 -21.05
N THR A 283 6.94 -21.95 -20.46
CA THR A 283 6.26 -20.85 -21.16
C THR A 283 6.94 -19.50 -20.95
N ILE A 284 7.64 -19.31 -19.84
CA ILE A 284 8.30 -18.06 -19.48
C ILE A 284 9.80 -18.30 -19.48
N ASP A 285 10.49 -17.76 -20.48
CA ASP A 285 11.94 -17.94 -20.60
C ASP A 285 12.74 -16.90 -19.83
N LYS A 286 14.01 -17.22 -19.63
CA LYS A 286 14.95 -16.38 -18.88
C LYS A 286 15.17 -15.01 -19.52
N GLN A 287 15.14 -14.91 -20.84
CA GLN A 287 15.37 -13.65 -21.56
C GLN A 287 14.24 -12.66 -21.28
N THR A 288 12.98 -13.10 -21.33
CA THR A 288 11.80 -12.30 -21.00
C THR A 288 11.85 -11.79 -19.55
N ILE A 289 12.30 -12.64 -18.61
CA ILE A 289 12.53 -12.20 -17.21
C ILE A 289 13.59 -11.11 -17.14
N GLN A 290 14.75 -11.32 -17.76
CA GLN A 290 15.83 -10.33 -17.76
C GLN A 290 15.39 -9.01 -18.40
N GLU A 291 14.61 -9.08 -19.46
CA GLU A 291 14.05 -7.90 -20.14
C GLU A 291 13.08 -7.14 -19.26
N SER A 292 12.30 -7.83 -18.40
CA SER A 292 11.40 -7.17 -17.43
C SER A 292 12.15 -6.33 -16.39
N HIS A 293 13.44 -6.57 -16.20
CA HIS A 293 14.30 -5.83 -15.27
C HIS A 293 15.10 -4.69 -15.92
N ILE A 294 14.97 -4.47 -17.24
CA ILE A 294 15.65 -3.36 -17.92
C ILE A 294 14.89 -2.07 -17.68
N PRO A 295 15.49 -1.10 -16.96
CA PRO A 295 14.81 0.15 -16.66
C PRO A 295 14.89 1.15 -17.83
N ASP A 296 13.92 2.04 -17.92
CA ASP A 296 13.98 3.19 -18.83
C ASP A 296 14.88 4.27 -18.23
N GLN A 297 16.00 4.51 -18.87
CA GLN A 297 16.99 5.55 -18.51
C GLN A 297 16.93 6.77 -19.43
N SER A 298 15.93 6.87 -20.30
CA SER A 298 15.74 8.00 -21.21
C SER A 298 15.19 9.25 -20.50
N VAL A 299 14.70 9.09 -19.25
CA VAL A 299 14.16 10.14 -18.41
C VAL A 299 14.93 10.22 -17.09
N GLU A 300 14.74 11.32 -16.35
CA GLU A 300 15.32 11.48 -15.01
C GLU A 300 14.89 10.33 -14.08
N PRO A 301 15.78 9.90 -13.16
CA PRO A 301 15.47 8.81 -12.23
C PRO A 301 14.32 9.18 -11.29
N LEU A 302 13.60 8.16 -10.82
CA LEU A 302 12.52 8.32 -9.84
C LEU A 302 13.04 8.72 -8.44
N ASP A 303 14.28 8.34 -8.13
CA ASP A 303 15.04 8.69 -6.93
C ASP A 303 16.52 8.46 -7.27
N LYS A 304 17.45 8.87 -6.39
CA LYS A 304 18.89 8.75 -6.62
C LYS A 304 19.25 7.34 -7.12
N ASP A 305 19.83 7.29 -8.33
CA ASP A 305 20.29 6.06 -8.99
C ASP A 305 19.23 4.97 -9.16
N THR A 306 17.93 5.33 -9.14
CA THR A 306 16.81 4.40 -9.26
C THR A 306 15.95 4.75 -10.46
N TYR A 307 15.72 3.78 -11.35
CA TYR A 307 14.89 3.90 -12.54
C TYR A 307 13.79 2.84 -12.53
N TYR A 308 12.75 3.05 -13.34
CA TYR A 308 11.62 2.13 -13.39
C TYR A 308 11.71 1.21 -14.62
N ALA A 309 11.44 -0.07 -14.40
CA ALA A 309 11.36 -1.12 -15.42
C ALA A 309 9.91 -1.61 -15.57
N SER A 310 9.71 -2.82 -16.10
CA SER A 310 8.37 -3.39 -16.31
C SER A 310 7.76 -3.91 -15.01
N GLY A 311 7.28 -3.01 -14.16
CA GLY A 311 6.70 -3.34 -12.85
C GLY A 311 7.72 -3.45 -11.70
N TRP A 312 8.93 -2.98 -11.92
CA TRP A 312 10.03 -3.00 -10.97
C TRP A 312 10.75 -1.67 -10.90
N ALA A 313 11.20 -1.28 -9.72
CA ALA A 313 12.23 -0.27 -9.55
C ALA A 313 13.61 -0.96 -9.55
N VAL A 314 14.57 -0.38 -10.26
CA VAL A 314 15.94 -0.91 -10.40
C VAL A 314 16.92 0.14 -9.92
N MET A 315 17.70 -0.20 -8.91
CA MET A 315 18.70 0.67 -8.29
C MET A 315 20.09 0.03 -8.37
N LYS A 316 21.11 0.85 -8.67
CA LYS A 316 22.52 0.47 -8.48
C LYS A 316 23.07 1.13 -7.24
N LYS A 317 23.67 0.35 -6.34
CA LYS A 317 24.30 0.83 -5.12
C LYS A 317 25.55 0.00 -4.83
N ASN A 318 26.73 0.64 -4.72
CA ASN A 318 28.01 -0.03 -4.45
C ASN A 318 28.27 -1.21 -5.42
N GLU A 319 28.15 -0.96 -6.71
CA GLU A 319 28.29 -1.95 -7.81
C GLU A 319 27.24 -3.08 -7.82
N LYS A 320 26.37 -3.17 -6.82
CA LYS A 320 25.30 -4.15 -6.74
C LYS A 320 24.01 -3.62 -7.36
N GLN A 321 23.29 -4.49 -8.08
CA GLN A 321 21.97 -4.18 -8.59
C GLN A 321 20.91 -4.71 -7.64
N TYR A 322 19.95 -3.83 -7.29
CA TYR A 322 18.75 -4.19 -6.53
C TYR A 322 17.52 -3.96 -7.39
N ILE A 323 16.63 -4.94 -7.42
CA ILE A 323 15.35 -4.90 -8.13
C ILE A 323 14.28 -5.04 -7.06
N PHE A 324 13.38 -4.07 -6.96
CA PHE A 324 12.40 -4.05 -5.89
C PHE A 324 11.10 -3.39 -6.30
N HIS A 325 10.04 -3.67 -5.57
CA HIS A 325 8.79 -2.91 -5.60
C HIS A 325 8.07 -2.97 -4.26
N ALA A 326 7.46 -1.87 -3.86
CA ALA A 326 6.54 -1.81 -2.72
C ALA A 326 5.09 -1.94 -3.22
N GLY A 327 4.27 -2.68 -2.49
CA GLY A 327 2.83 -2.77 -2.71
C GLY A 327 2.07 -2.09 -1.59
N GLU A 328 1.07 -1.27 -1.94
CA GLU A 328 0.22 -0.60 -0.97
C GLU A 328 -1.23 -0.63 -1.46
N ASN A 329 -2.11 -1.19 -0.63
CA ASN A 329 -3.57 -1.18 -0.73
C ASN A 329 -4.15 -0.58 0.55
N PRO A 330 -5.45 -0.24 0.61
CA PRO A 330 -6.04 0.38 1.79
C PRO A 330 -5.81 -0.36 3.11
N THR A 331 -5.61 -1.68 3.08
CA THR A 331 -5.47 -2.53 4.28
C THR A 331 -4.33 -3.55 4.22
N PHE A 332 -3.60 -3.60 3.12
CA PHE A 332 -2.49 -4.54 2.93
C PHE A 332 -1.28 -3.81 2.36
N THR A 333 -0.10 -4.31 2.70
CA THR A 333 1.15 -3.86 2.09
C THR A 333 2.06 -5.03 1.81
N SER A 334 2.90 -4.90 0.79
CA SER A 334 3.94 -5.84 0.45
C SER A 334 5.26 -5.14 0.12
N TYR A 335 6.33 -5.87 0.17
CA TYR A 335 7.62 -5.42 -0.34
C TYR A 335 8.41 -6.60 -0.88
N PHE A 336 8.82 -6.52 -2.14
CA PHE A 336 9.67 -7.50 -2.80
C PHE A 336 11.00 -6.84 -3.13
N MET A 337 12.10 -7.52 -2.84
CA MET A 337 13.44 -7.04 -3.16
C MET A 337 14.33 -8.21 -3.56
N MET A 338 15.09 -8.02 -4.64
CA MET A 338 15.99 -9.02 -5.18
C MET A 338 17.37 -8.40 -5.42
N GLN A 339 18.39 -9.22 -5.28
CA GLN A 339 19.76 -8.98 -5.67
C GLN A 339 20.19 -10.12 -6.61
N PRO A 340 20.04 -9.93 -7.94
CA PRO A 340 20.28 -11.00 -8.92
C PRO A 340 21.69 -11.60 -8.87
N ASP A 341 22.70 -10.76 -8.66
CA ASP A 341 24.11 -11.19 -8.63
C ASP A 341 24.40 -12.20 -7.51
N GLU A 342 23.72 -12.06 -6.36
CA GLU A 342 23.80 -12.97 -5.22
C GLU A 342 22.73 -14.08 -5.25
N GLN A 343 21.84 -14.05 -6.25
CA GLN A 343 20.71 -14.96 -6.35
C GLN A 343 19.83 -14.92 -5.08
N LEU A 344 19.66 -13.72 -4.50
CA LEU A 344 18.98 -13.46 -3.25
C LEU A 344 17.67 -12.71 -3.51
N GLY A 345 16.59 -13.15 -2.88
CA GLY A 345 15.28 -12.50 -2.93
C GLY A 345 14.58 -12.52 -1.58
N ILE A 346 13.93 -11.42 -1.23
CA ILE A 346 13.17 -11.25 0.01
C ILE A 346 11.80 -10.70 -0.32
N ALA A 347 10.76 -11.29 0.30
CA ALA A 347 9.41 -10.75 0.22
C ALA A 347 8.78 -10.68 1.61
N ILE A 348 8.06 -9.56 1.83
CA ILE A 348 7.24 -9.30 3.02
C ILE A 348 5.81 -9.07 2.56
N LEU A 349 4.85 -9.75 3.19
CA LEU A 349 3.42 -9.52 3.04
C LEU A 349 2.83 -9.12 4.38
N SER A 350 1.96 -8.11 4.43
CA SER A 350 1.39 -7.57 5.67
C SER A 350 -0.08 -7.23 5.51
N ASN A 351 -0.87 -7.46 6.54
CA ASN A 351 -2.30 -7.17 6.57
C ASN A 351 -2.63 -5.78 7.15
N MET A 352 -1.74 -4.81 6.98
CA MET A 352 -1.97 -3.43 7.39
C MET A 352 -1.41 -2.44 6.38
N ASN A 353 -2.11 -1.32 6.14
CA ASN A 353 -1.57 -0.21 5.36
C ASN A 353 -0.52 0.54 6.18
N THR A 354 0.76 0.36 5.81
CA THR A 354 1.89 0.97 6.51
C THR A 354 3.18 0.93 5.69
N SER A 355 3.98 2.00 5.73
CA SER A 355 5.30 2.01 5.12
C SER A 355 6.36 1.19 5.90
N PHE A 356 6.02 0.65 7.06
CA PHE A 356 6.92 -0.23 7.81
C PHE A 356 7.23 -1.53 7.08
N THR A 357 6.32 -2.03 6.24
CA THR A 357 6.55 -3.24 5.43
C THR A 357 7.77 -3.08 4.53
N THR A 358 7.92 -1.92 3.88
CA THR A 358 9.13 -1.57 3.10
C THR A 358 10.38 -1.53 3.99
N ALA A 359 10.30 -0.86 5.14
CA ALA A 359 11.43 -0.76 6.07
C ALA A 359 11.85 -2.13 6.64
N ILE A 360 10.88 -3.01 6.92
CA ILE A 360 11.13 -4.39 7.34
C ILE A 360 11.86 -5.15 6.24
N GLY A 361 11.39 -5.09 5.00
CA GLY A 361 12.02 -5.80 3.88
C GLY A 361 13.45 -5.34 3.62
N GLN A 362 13.68 -4.03 3.62
CA GLN A 362 15.03 -3.45 3.50
C GLN A 362 15.94 -3.85 4.67
N GLY A 363 15.40 -3.85 5.90
CA GLY A 363 16.14 -4.26 7.08
C GLY A 363 16.48 -5.75 7.06
N VAL A 364 15.55 -6.60 6.63
CA VAL A 364 15.80 -8.05 6.46
C VAL A 364 16.89 -8.30 5.40
N MET A 365 16.87 -7.57 4.27
CA MET A 365 17.93 -7.63 3.25
C MET A 365 19.29 -7.25 3.83
N ASN A 366 19.38 -6.12 4.51
CA ASN A 366 20.61 -5.66 5.14
C ASN A 366 21.14 -6.68 6.17
N LEU A 367 20.28 -7.20 7.06
CA LEU A 367 20.68 -8.22 8.04
C LEU A 367 21.13 -9.52 7.37
N TRP A 368 20.49 -9.92 6.26
CA TRP A 368 20.90 -11.10 5.50
C TRP A 368 22.28 -10.92 4.87
N GLU A 369 22.57 -9.73 4.38
CA GLU A 369 23.90 -9.35 3.86
C GLU A 369 24.97 -9.13 4.95
N GLY A 370 24.59 -9.21 6.25
CA GLY A 370 25.50 -9.00 7.38
C GLY A 370 25.71 -7.53 7.77
N ASN A 371 24.87 -6.62 7.27
CA ASN A 371 24.93 -5.20 7.59
C ASN A 371 24.07 -4.87 8.81
N ASP A 372 24.40 -3.80 9.52
CA ASP A 372 23.56 -3.29 10.61
C ASP A 372 22.32 -2.57 10.08
N VAL A 373 21.26 -2.60 10.88
CA VAL A 373 20.00 -1.90 10.59
C VAL A 373 19.73 -0.81 11.62
N THR A 374 19.23 0.32 11.17
CA THR A 374 18.76 1.41 12.03
C THR A 374 17.24 1.30 12.24
N ASN A 375 16.79 1.42 13.48
CA ASN A 375 15.36 1.31 13.83
C ASN A 375 14.60 2.65 13.70
N ASN A 376 15.11 3.60 12.92
CA ASN A 376 14.59 4.99 12.88
C ASN A 376 13.50 5.22 11.84
N HIS A 377 12.74 4.19 11.43
CA HIS A 377 11.65 4.39 10.48
C HIS A 377 10.46 5.10 11.13
N SER A 378 9.82 6.01 10.39
CA SER A 378 8.61 6.70 10.83
C SER A 378 7.54 6.69 9.73
N ASN A 379 6.33 6.31 10.10
CA ASN A 379 5.18 6.27 9.19
C ASN A 379 4.36 7.56 9.26
N LYS A 380 4.06 8.15 8.11
CA LYS A 380 3.22 9.37 7.98
C LYS A 380 1.80 9.14 8.52
N TYR A 381 1.21 7.96 8.25
CA TYR A 381 -0.12 7.61 8.74
C TYR A 381 -0.16 7.51 10.28
N GLN A 382 0.85 6.92 10.90
CA GLN A 382 0.92 6.87 12.38
C GLN A 382 1.09 8.25 13.01
N LYS A 383 1.89 9.13 12.39
CA LYS A 383 2.03 10.52 12.88
C LYS A 383 0.71 11.28 12.77
N LEU A 384 0.04 11.16 11.62
CA LEU A 384 -1.26 11.77 11.38
C LEU A 384 -2.31 11.24 12.36
N ASP A 385 -2.37 9.91 12.54
CA ASP A 385 -3.30 9.27 13.46
C ASP A 385 -3.11 9.73 14.91
N ARG A 386 -1.86 9.79 15.39
CA ARG A 386 -1.54 10.30 16.73
C ARG A 386 -1.99 11.74 16.90
N PHE A 387 -1.70 12.59 15.94
CA PHE A 387 -2.11 13.99 15.97
C PHE A 387 -3.65 14.13 16.03
N LEU A 388 -4.35 13.41 15.16
CA LEU A 388 -5.82 13.43 15.13
C LEU A 388 -6.45 12.81 16.38
N THR A 389 -5.84 11.78 16.96
CA THR A 389 -6.29 11.20 18.23
C THR A 389 -6.26 12.24 19.34
N ILE A 390 -5.16 13.00 19.46
CA ILE A 390 -5.06 14.10 20.44
C ILE A 390 -6.13 15.14 20.18
N LEU A 391 -6.34 15.53 18.92
CA LEU A 391 -7.39 16.50 18.56
C LEU A 391 -8.79 15.99 18.90
N CYS A 392 -9.09 14.70 18.67
CA CYS A 392 -10.37 14.09 19.08
C CYS A 392 -10.60 14.22 20.59
N ILE A 393 -9.56 13.99 21.42
CA ILE A 393 -9.65 14.15 22.87
C ILE A 393 -9.94 15.62 23.23
N VAL A 394 -9.22 16.57 22.63
CA VAL A 394 -9.41 18.01 22.89
C VAL A 394 -10.84 18.44 22.50
N VAL A 395 -11.32 18.01 21.33
CA VAL A 395 -12.71 18.28 20.88
C VAL A 395 -13.72 17.64 21.82
N GLY A 396 -13.48 16.44 22.31
CA GLY A 396 -14.30 15.78 23.32
C GLY A 396 -14.40 16.57 24.61
N CYS A 397 -13.29 17.15 25.10
CA CYS A 397 -13.28 18.05 26.24
C CYS A 397 -14.11 19.31 26.01
N PHE A 398 -14.03 19.91 24.81
CA PHE A 398 -14.90 21.05 24.45
C PHE A 398 -16.37 20.66 24.38
N CYS A 399 -16.72 19.50 23.84
CA CYS A 399 -18.09 18.98 23.87
C CYS A 399 -18.61 18.94 25.31
N LEU A 400 -17.86 18.27 26.21
CA LEU A 400 -18.24 18.16 27.62
C LEU A 400 -18.37 19.53 28.28
N PHE A 401 -17.44 20.43 28.05
CA PHE A 401 -17.46 21.80 28.59
C PHE A 401 -18.74 22.55 28.19
N PHE A 402 -19.09 22.57 26.88
CA PHE A 402 -20.31 23.26 26.42
C PHE A 402 -21.60 22.58 26.89
N ILE A 403 -21.61 21.25 27.02
CA ILE A 403 -22.74 20.51 27.61
C ILE A 403 -22.94 20.96 29.09
N LEU A 404 -21.88 20.97 29.89
CA LEU A 404 -21.95 21.39 31.30
C LEU A 404 -22.39 22.83 31.46
N LEU A 405 -21.91 23.73 30.61
CA LEU A 405 -22.37 25.12 30.58
C LEU A 405 -23.84 25.23 30.21
N SER A 406 -24.31 24.49 29.22
CA SER A 406 -25.70 24.43 28.78
C SER A 406 -26.61 23.92 29.91
N LEU A 407 -26.22 22.84 30.60
CA LEU A 407 -26.94 22.31 31.76
C LEU A 407 -27.02 23.32 32.91
N ARG A 408 -25.93 24.07 33.17
CA ARG A 408 -25.95 25.16 34.15
C ARG A 408 -26.98 26.25 33.80
N ILE A 409 -27.06 26.63 32.52
CA ILE A 409 -28.08 27.61 32.08
C ILE A 409 -29.49 27.06 32.24
N VAL A 410 -29.75 25.82 31.84
CA VAL A 410 -31.08 25.17 31.98
C VAL A 410 -31.47 25.06 33.46
N ARG A 411 -30.57 24.62 34.35
CA ARG A 411 -30.83 24.61 35.81
C ARG A 411 -31.20 25.98 36.35
N LYS A 412 -30.51 27.05 35.90
CA LYS A 412 -30.82 28.42 36.29
C LYS A 412 -32.18 28.89 35.74
N LEU A 413 -32.59 28.43 34.57
CA LEU A 413 -33.92 28.70 34.03
C LEU A 413 -35.01 28.00 34.88
N VAL A 414 -34.81 26.72 35.23
CA VAL A 414 -35.74 25.96 36.10
C VAL A 414 -35.89 26.62 37.47
N ARG A 415 -34.76 27.10 38.05
CA ARG A 415 -34.76 27.82 39.34
C ARG A 415 -35.22 29.27 39.25
N LYS A 416 -35.70 29.75 38.09
CA LYS A 416 -36.10 31.14 37.83
C LYS A 416 -35.02 32.18 38.07
N GLU A 417 -33.73 31.76 38.17
CA GLU A 417 -32.57 32.68 38.24
C GLU A 417 -32.22 33.28 36.86
N ARG A 418 -32.70 32.68 35.81
CA ARG A 418 -32.71 33.17 34.43
C ARG A 418 -34.11 33.15 33.86
N ILE A 419 -34.40 34.06 32.95
CA ILE A 419 -35.68 34.18 32.27
C ILE A 419 -35.50 34.21 30.76
N ARG A 420 -36.53 33.78 30.03
CA ARG A 420 -36.58 33.97 28.55
C ARG A 420 -36.63 35.47 28.24
N THR A 421 -36.11 35.82 27.10
CA THR A 421 -36.05 37.21 26.65
C THR A 421 -36.24 37.29 25.15
N SER A 422 -36.90 38.37 24.69
CA SER A 422 -37.06 38.71 23.28
C SER A 422 -35.72 39.05 22.61
N LEU A 423 -35.68 38.89 21.33
CA LEU A 423 -34.57 39.34 20.50
C LEU A 423 -34.57 40.86 20.41
N ASN A 424 -33.38 41.44 20.50
CA ASN A 424 -33.10 42.82 20.17
C ASN A 424 -31.92 42.86 19.17
N VAL A 425 -31.64 44.02 18.58
CA VAL A 425 -30.60 44.14 17.55
C VAL A 425 -29.27 43.54 17.99
N LYS A 426 -28.80 43.81 19.23
CA LYS A 426 -27.55 43.24 19.75
C LYS A 426 -27.55 41.71 19.80
N ARG A 427 -28.67 41.08 20.14
CA ARG A 427 -28.80 39.61 20.21
C ARG A 427 -28.93 38.98 18.86
N ILE A 428 -29.63 39.67 17.92
CA ILE A 428 -29.67 39.25 16.51
C ILE A 428 -28.26 39.26 15.93
N LEU A 429 -27.50 40.32 16.17
CA LEU A 429 -26.10 40.39 15.72
C LEU A 429 -25.23 39.28 16.31
N LEU A 430 -25.35 38.99 17.61
CA LEU A 430 -24.63 37.88 18.25
C LEU A 430 -25.03 36.53 17.66
N LEU A 431 -26.32 36.30 17.41
CA LEU A 431 -26.80 35.08 16.78
C LEU A 431 -26.26 34.95 15.36
N SER A 432 -26.27 36.01 14.57
CA SER A 432 -25.72 36.00 13.20
C SER A 432 -24.25 35.68 13.19
N ILE A 433 -23.44 36.27 14.07
CA ILE A 433 -22.02 35.96 14.20
C ILE A 433 -21.82 34.49 14.57
N HIS A 434 -22.58 34.00 15.55
CA HIS A 434 -22.51 32.57 15.97
C HIS A 434 -22.83 31.62 14.82
N THR A 435 -23.90 31.90 14.07
CA THR A 435 -24.31 31.13 12.92
C THR A 435 -23.25 31.15 11.84
N LEU A 436 -22.66 32.31 11.55
CA LEU A 436 -21.59 32.43 10.55
C LEU A 436 -20.33 31.65 10.93
N ILE A 437 -19.93 31.71 12.20
CA ILE A 437 -18.77 30.93 12.69
C ILE A 437 -19.01 29.43 12.53
N VAL A 438 -20.18 28.93 12.98
CA VAL A 438 -20.50 27.50 12.88
C VAL A 438 -20.61 27.07 11.41
N ALA A 439 -21.27 27.88 10.58
CA ALA A 439 -21.37 27.60 9.14
C ALA A 439 -19.99 27.54 8.48
N ALA A 440 -19.10 28.48 8.80
CA ALA A 440 -17.73 28.49 8.27
C ALA A 440 -16.95 27.24 8.69
N ILE A 441 -17.02 26.82 9.97
CA ILE A 441 -16.36 25.61 10.47
C ILE A 441 -16.89 24.37 9.74
N LEU A 442 -18.19 24.21 9.63
CA LEU A 442 -18.81 23.08 8.96
C LEU A 442 -18.45 23.02 7.46
N THR A 443 -18.50 24.17 6.78
CA THR A 443 -18.13 24.26 5.36
C THR A 443 -16.67 23.87 5.16
N LEU A 444 -15.74 24.44 5.94
CA LEU A 444 -14.32 24.08 5.86
C LEU A 444 -14.10 22.60 6.14
N THR A 445 -14.78 22.03 7.13
CA THR A 445 -14.66 20.61 7.48
C THR A 445 -15.11 19.70 6.33
N ILE A 446 -16.26 20.02 5.69
CA ILE A 446 -16.81 19.24 4.58
C ILE A 446 -15.96 19.41 3.30
N MET A 447 -15.47 20.61 3.06
CA MET A 447 -14.69 20.94 1.86
C MET A 447 -13.22 20.55 1.97
N PHE A 448 -12.73 20.20 3.18
CA PHE A 448 -11.31 19.96 3.45
C PHE A 448 -10.64 19.00 2.45
N PRO A 449 -11.14 17.79 2.15
CA PRO A 449 -10.50 16.91 1.17
C PRO A 449 -10.53 17.50 -0.25
N LYS A 450 -11.61 18.19 -0.62
CA LYS A 450 -11.73 18.81 -1.96
C LYS A 450 -10.69 19.89 -2.20
N ILE A 451 -10.25 20.61 -1.15
CA ILE A 451 -9.17 21.63 -1.23
C ILE A 451 -7.86 20.97 -1.69
N PHE A 452 -7.66 19.69 -1.36
CA PHE A 452 -6.51 18.90 -1.79
C PHE A 452 -6.80 18.02 -3.02
N GLY A 453 -7.91 18.22 -3.71
CA GLY A 453 -8.30 17.43 -4.89
C GLY A 453 -8.69 15.98 -4.56
N LEU A 454 -9.00 15.67 -3.30
CA LEU A 454 -9.30 14.30 -2.86
C LEU A 454 -10.80 14.07 -2.68
N PRO A 455 -11.40 13.07 -3.32
CA PRO A 455 -12.76 12.62 -3.02
C PRO A 455 -12.86 12.02 -1.61
N TRP A 456 -13.97 12.21 -0.92
CA TRP A 456 -14.21 11.60 0.39
C TRP A 456 -14.15 10.08 0.38
N ALA A 457 -14.58 9.43 -0.72
CA ALA A 457 -14.45 7.97 -0.90
C ALA A 457 -12.99 7.53 -0.78
N PHE A 458 -12.08 8.22 -1.49
CA PHE A 458 -10.65 7.95 -1.43
C PHE A 458 -10.09 8.15 -0.01
N VAL A 459 -10.41 9.28 0.64
CA VAL A 459 -9.97 9.54 2.02
C VAL A 459 -10.46 8.46 2.98
N LYS A 460 -11.72 8.05 2.89
CA LYS A 460 -12.28 6.96 3.72
C LYS A 460 -11.57 5.63 3.48
N ALA A 461 -11.23 5.30 2.23
CA ALA A 461 -10.55 4.06 1.89
C ALA A 461 -9.10 4.03 2.39
N TRP A 462 -8.34 5.11 2.22
CA TRP A 462 -6.88 5.11 2.39
C TRP A 462 -6.37 5.69 3.71
N ALA A 463 -7.07 6.67 4.27
CA ALA A 463 -6.58 7.38 5.45
C ALA A 463 -6.84 6.61 6.76
N PRO A 464 -6.17 6.98 7.88
CA PRO A 464 -6.44 6.42 9.20
C PRO A 464 -7.92 6.50 9.59
N THR A 465 -8.41 5.49 10.31
CA THR A 465 -9.83 5.46 10.76
C THR A 465 -10.18 6.58 11.73
N THR A 466 -9.21 7.26 12.29
CA THR A 466 -9.37 8.45 13.14
C THR A 466 -9.92 9.65 12.37
N ILE A 467 -9.68 9.77 11.03
CA ILE A 467 -10.14 10.91 10.24
C ILE A 467 -11.67 11.04 10.23
N PRO A 468 -12.46 10.03 9.86
CA PRO A 468 -13.91 10.13 9.94
C PRO A 468 -14.41 10.50 11.35
N VAL A 469 -13.84 9.91 12.39
CA VAL A 469 -14.22 10.18 13.78
C VAL A 469 -13.90 11.64 14.16
N PHE A 470 -12.74 12.15 13.77
CA PHE A 470 -12.39 13.56 13.96
C PHE A 470 -13.39 14.50 13.28
N ILE A 471 -13.74 14.23 12.01
CA ILE A 471 -14.74 15.00 11.28
C ILE A 471 -16.10 15.01 12.00
N TYR A 472 -16.59 13.82 12.40
CA TYR A 472 -17.85 13.74 13.15
C TYR A 472 -17.76 14.45 14.51
N SER A 473 -16.61 14.43 15.18
CA SER A 473 -16.40 15.14 16.45
C SER A 473 -16.47 16.68 16.27
N ILE A 474 -15.88 17.21 15.19
CA ILE A 474 -15.99 18.64 14.85
C ILE A 474 -17.44 19.04 14.56
N ILE A 475 -18.18 18.24 13.79
CA ILE A 475 -19.60 18.47 13.53
C ILE A 475 -20.38 18.49 14.85
N THR A 476 -20.14 17.50 15.71
CA THR A 476 -20.82 17.36 17.00
C THR A 476 -20.55 18.55 17.93
N VAL A 477 -19.29 18.95 18.09
CA VAL A 477 -18.95 20.12 18.93
C VAL A 477 -19.54 21.41 18.38
N SER A 478 -19.59 21.56 17.06
CA SER A 478 -20.20 22.72 16.42
C SER A 478 -21.70 22.84 16.69
N ILE A 479 -22.42 21.71 16.63
CA ILE A 479 -23.85 21.65 16.99
C ILE A 479 -24.06 21.99 18.47
N ILE A 480 -23.28 21.37 19.38
CA ILE A 480 -23.39 21.63 20.83
C ILE A 480 -23.08 23.09 21.14
N TYR A 481 -22.02 23.64 20.55
CA TYR A 481 -21.65 25.05 20.69
C TYR A 481 -22.76 25.98 20.16
N TYR A 482 -23.39 25.67 19.02
CA TYR A 482 -24.50 26.43 18.49
C TYR A 482 -25.72 26.44 19.43
N LEU A 483 -26.10 25.27 19.95
CA LEU A 483 -27.17 25.14 20.93
C LEU A 483 -26.89 25.92 22.23
N PHE A 484 -25.66 25.88 22.72
CA PHE A 484 -25.21 26.69 23.84
C PHE A 484 -25.35 28.19 23.54
N GLY A 485 -24.97 28.63 22.35
CA GLY A 485 -25.15 30.01 21.88
C GLY A 485 -26.60 30.44 21.83
N LEU A 486 -27.51 29.60 21.34
CA LEU A 486 -28.97 29.84 21.37
C LEU A 486 -29.48 30.04 22.80
N LEU A 487 -29.05 29.17 23.74
CA LEU A 487 -29.44 29.30 25.17
C LEU A 487 -28.97 30.66 25.75
N LEU A 488 -27.81 31.14 25.39
CA LEU A 488 -27.31 32.45 25.81
C LEU A 488 -28.10 33.60 25.21
N VAL A 489 -28.41 33.53 23.93
CA VAL A 489 -29.11 34.60 23.19
C VAL A 489 -30.56 34.75 23.65
N PHE A 490 -31.29 33.62 23.86
CA PHE A 490 -32.71 33.62 24.23
C PHE A 490 -32.95 33.70 25.74
N THR A 491 -31.91 33.82 26.57
CA THR A 491 -32.08 33.91 28.03
C THR A 491 -31.25 35.01 28.65
N LYS A 492 -31.67 35.60 29.73
CA LYS A 492 -30.94 36.60 30.55
C LYS A 492 -30.99 36.28 32.03
N LYS A 493 -29.98 36.73 32.79
CA LYS A 493 -30.02 36.65 34.27
C LYS A 493 -31.16 37.51 34.78
N MET A 494 -31.93 37.02 35.75
CA MET A 494 -32.91 37.81 36.44
C MET A 494 -32.19 38.87 37.31
N LYS A 495 -32.54 40.16 37.17
CA LYS A 495 -32.05 41.17 38.09
C LYS A 495 -32.77 40.97 39.41
N LEU A 496 -32.06 40.60 40.47
CA LEU A 496 -32.60 40.67 41.81
C LEU A 496 -32.94 42.17 42.05
N LYS A 497 -34.23 42.42 42.39
CA LYS A 497 -34.57 43.74 42.92
C LYS A 497 -33.87 43.82 44.26
N THR A 498 -32.83 44.62 44.38
CA THR A 498 -32.30 45.11 45.66
C THR A 498 -33.43 45.85 46.33
N LYS A 499 -33.94 45.28 47.50
CA LYS A 499 -34.86 45.99 48.37
C LYS A 499 -34.09 47.10 49.06
#